data_2a8a382fb053d8cb154b7cc7feb53953
#
_entry.id   2a8a382fb053d8cb154b7cc7feb53953
#
_cell.length_a   1.000
_cell.length_b   1.000
_cell.length_c   1.000
_cell.angle_alpha   90.00
_cell.angle_beta   90.00
_cell.angle_gamma   90.00
#
_symmetry.space_group_name_H-M   'P 1'
#
loop_
_entity.id
_entity.type
_entity.pdbx_description
1 polymer ?
#
loop_
_entity_poly.entity_id
_entity_poly.type
_entity_poly.pdbx_seq_one_letter_code
_entity_poly.pdbx_strand_id
1 'polypeptide(L)'
;LTDTRKQHLIEKQKSSRMIINVMATDLNSPYTDILTQMKAYHVYPSTAQYVNCSFALHYFCVSSESLANFMTLVSSLLVLGGYFTSFQLRGENVPTVMLELPTSNPKYVVVPRHAGGRPAVGKMIDVKLPFTDDLMEEPLAYVSVLSKAAAVAGLELIADKTFDLFLPAFKLANRTMHDALDAADIEFSKLHTALVFKKIKNKAV
;
A
#
# COMPACT_ATOMS: atom_id res chain seq x y z
N LEU A 1 -9.52 9.05 11.96
CA LEU A 1 -8.60 8.82 13.08
C LEU A 1 -9.33 9.10 14.37
N THR A 2 -9.42 8.10 15.28
CA THR A 2 -9.99 8.31 16.60
C THR A 2 -9.14 9.33 17.36
N ASP A 3 -9.75 10.18 18.18
CA ASP A 3 -9.07 11.22 18.98
C ASP A 3 -7.90 10.65 19.80
N THR A 4 -8.02 9.42 20.28
CA THR A 4 -6.98 8.69 21.02
C THR A 4 -5.70 8.50 20.19
N ARG A 5 -5.80 8.16 18.89
CA ARG A 5 -4.64 7.96 18.02
C ARG A 5 -3.95 9.29 17.69
N LYS A 6 -4.73 10.37 17.55
CA LYS A 6 -4.22 11.73 17.37
C LYS A 6 -3.45 12.20 18.61
N GLN A 7 -4.01 11.98 19.80
CA GLN A 7 -3.34 12.31 21.06
C GLN A 7 -2.04 11.55 21.28
N HIS A 8 -2.01 10.25 21.00
CA HIS A 8 -0.80 9.44 21.08
C HIS A 8 0.33 9.92 20.15
N LEU A 9 -0.01 10.35 18.93
CA LEU A 9 0.95 10.96 18.00
C LEU A 9 1.50 12.30 18.52
N ILE A 10 0.63 13.15 19.10
CA ILE A 10 1.03 14.43 19.71
C ILE A 10 1.94 14.20 20.92
N GLU A 11 1.69 13.20 21.74
CA GLU A 11 2.57 12.85 22.88
C GLU A 11 3.94 12.36 22.42
N LYS A 12 4.00 11.52 21.38
CA LYS A 12 5.27 11.12 20.75
C LYS A 12 6.03 12.31 20.18
N GLN A 13 5.36 13.30 19.66
CA GLN A 13 5.99 14.52 19.14
C GLN A 13 6.67 15.32 20.24
N LYS A 14 6.11 15.38 21.45
CA LYS A 14 6.71 16.09 22.59
C LYS A 14 8.06 15.51 23.04
N SER A 15 8.29 14.22 22.79
CA SER A 15 9.54 13.50 23.16
C SER A 15 10.56 13.43 22.03
N SER A 16 10.22 13.86 20.81
CA SER A 16 11.11 13.82 19.65
C SER A 16 11.22 15.19 18.99
N ARG A 17 12.33 15.46 18.30
CA ARG A 17 12.47 16.66 17.44
C ARG A 17 11.66 16.56 16.12
N MET A 18 10.82 15.54 15.98
CA MET A 18 10.04 15.29 14.79
C MET A 18 8.72 16.08 14.84
N ILE A 19 8.41 16.82 13.79
CA ILE A 19 7.12 17.49 13.59
C ILE A 19 6.16 16.48 12.91
N ILE A 20 5.01 16.21 13.55
CA ILE A 20 3.98 15.33 13.02
C ILE A 20 2.75 16.17 12.69
N ASN A 21 2.40 16.25 11.43
CA ASN A 21 1.14 16.85 10.96
C ASN A 21 0.15 15.72 10.60
N VAL A 22 -1.11 15.87 11.00
CA VAL A 22 -2.18 14.92 10.70
C VAL A 22 -3.26 15.65 9.91
N MET A 23 -3.52 15.17 8.71
CA MET A 23 -4.55 15.69 7.82
C MET A 23 -5.56 14.59 7.51
N ALA A 24 -6.85 14.91 7.55
CA ALA A 24 -7.93 14.08 7.04
C ALA A 24 -8.36 14.61 5.67
N THR A 25 -8.25 13.78 4.64
CA THR A 25 -8.68 14.13 3.27
C THR A 25 -9.09 12.86 2.53
N ASP A 26 -9.98 13.01 1.56
CA ASP A 26 -10.29 11.96 0.60
C ASP A 26 -9.23 11.95 -0.50
N LEU A 27 -8.41 10.90 -0.53
CA LEU A 27 -7.35 10.74 -1.51
C LEU A 27 -7.87 10.38 -2.92
N ASN A 28 -9.18 10.15 -3.10
CA ASN A 28 -9.82 10.04 -4.42
C ASN A 28 -10.16 11.41 -5.02
N SER A 29 -10.10 12.49 -4.23
CA SER A 29 -10.22 13.86 -4.76
C SER A 29 -9.13 14.15 -5.79
N PRO A 30 -9.33 15.13 -6.70
CA PRO A 30 -8.29 15.57 -7.61
C PRO A 30 -6.99 15.89 -6.89
N TYR A 31 -5.86 15.43 -7.38
CA TYR A 31 -4.56 15.58 -6.70
C TYR A 31 -4.20 17.07 -6.45
N THR A 32 -4.67 17.98 -7.31
CA THR A 32 -4.50 19.43 -7.14
C THR A 32 -5.17 19.96 -5.88
N ASP A 33 -6.35 19.44 -5.57
CA ASP A 33 -7.12 19.86 -4.40
C ASP A 33 -6.47 19.32 -3.12
N ILE A 34 -5.98 18.08 -3.16
CA ILE A 34 -5.21 17.48 -2.07
C ILE A 34 -3.94 18.27 -1.81
N LEU A 35 -3.17 18.62 -2.86
CA LEU A 35 -1.97 19.46 -2.73
C LEU A 35 -2.29 20.84 -2.14
N THR A 36 -3.43 21.41 -2.49
CA THR A 36 -3.88 22.69 -1.94
C THR A 36 -4.18 22.58 -0.43
N GLN A 37 -4.86 21.51 -0.01
CA GLN A 37 -5.07 21.24 1.42
C GLN A 37 -3.75 20.98 2.15
N MET A 38 -2.81 20.23 1.56
CA MET A 38 -1.51 19.92 2.15
C MET A 38 -0.67 21.18 2.46
N LYS A 39 -0.80 22.24 1.64
CA LYS A 39 -0.10 23.53 1.88
C LYS A 39 -0.44 24.14 3.23
N ALA A 40 -1.68 23.96 3.72
CA ALA A 40 -2.08 24.43 5.05
C ALA A 40 -1.31 23.72 6.20
N TYR A 41 -0.72 22.56 5.91
CA TYR A 41 0.12 21.79 6.82
C TYR A 41 1.60 21.92 6.50
N HIS A 42 1.98 22.93 5.70
CA HIS A 42 3.37 23.17 5.25
C HIS A 42 4.00 22.03 4.45
N VAL A 43 3.17 21.22 3.80
CA VAL A 43 3.61 20.18 2.85
C VAL A 43 3.48 20.73 1.44
N TYR A 44 4.59 20.86 0.74
CA TYR A 44 4.68 21.46 -0.59
C TYR A 44 5.10 20.41 -1.63
N PRO A 45 4.74 20.62 -2.91
CA PRO A 45 5.25 19.78 -3.99
C PRO A 45 6.78 19.74 -4.03
N SER A 46 7.32 18.58 -4.40
CA SER A 46 8.76 18.34 -4.54
C SER A 46 9.59 18.61 -3.27
N THR A 47 9.02 18.35 -2.10
CA THR A 47 9.74 18.50 -0.81
C THR A 47 9.91 17.17 -0.06
N ALA A 48 9.12 16.15 -0.35
CA ALA A 48 9.22 14.86 0.30
C ALA A 48 10.37 14.02 -0.28
N GLN A 49 11.25 13.54 0.56
CA GLN A 49 12.25 12.53 0.17
C GLN A 49 11.65 11.12 0.14
N TYR A 50 10.58 10.91 0.89
CA TYR A 50 9.96 9.61 1.08
C TYR A 50 8.45 9.73 1.23
N VAL A 51 7.71 8.90 0.51
CA VAL A 51 6.26 8.72 0.62
C VAL A 51 5.98 7.24 0.85
N ASN A 52 5.09 6.94 1.77
CA ASN A 52 4.67 5.56 2.05
C ASN A 52 3.15 5.41 1.97
N CYS A 53 2.71 4.33 1.34
CA CYS A 53 1.31 3.90 1.32
C CYS A 53 1.26 2.40 1.63
N SER A 54 1.09 2.05 2.91
CA SER A 54 1.05 0.66 3.35
C SER A 54 -0.38 0.16 3.43
N PHE A 55 -0.67 -0.96 2.78
CA PHE A 55 -1.96 -1.66 2.79
C PHE A 55 -3.16 -0.79 2.40
N ALA A 56 -2.94 0.19 1.52
CA ALA A 56 -3.99 1.11 1.06
C ALA A 56 -3.90 1.44 -0.44
N LEU A 57 -2.79 1.11 -1.13
CA LEU A 57 -2.61 1.43 -2.54
C LEU A 57 -3.66 0.75 -3.44
N HIS A 58 -4.12 -0.45 -3.06
CA HIS A 58 -5.12 -1.20 -3.81
C HIS A 58 -6.45 -0.44 -3.94
N TYR A 59 -6.83 0.41 -2.97
CA TYR A 59 -8.06 1.22 -3.05
C TYR A 59 -8.07 2.19 -4.25
N PHE A 60 -6.92 2.54 -4.80
CA PHE A 60 -6.80 3.37 -6.02
C PHE A 60 -6.83 2.53 -7.30
N CYS A 61 -6.83 1.19 -7.19
CA CYS A 61 -6.89 0.30 -8.34
C CYS A 61 -8.33 0.03 -8.85
N VAL A 62 -9.33 0.76 -8.37
CA VAL A 62 -10.73 0.65 -8.82
C VAL A 62 -10.90 1.14 -10.27
N SER A 63 -10.11 2.12 -10.71
CA SER A 63 -10.13 2.64 -12.07
C SER A 63 -8.75 3.16 -12.50
N SER A 64 -8.53 3.25 -13.80
CA SER A 64 -7.28 3.83 -14.34
C SER A 64 -7.12 5.31 -13.97
N GLU A 65 -8.22 6.03 -13.86
CA GLU A 65 -8.22 7.46 -13.48
C GLU A 65 -7.81 7.64 -12.01
N SER A 66 -8.42 6.89 -11.10
CA SER A 66 -8.07 6.92 -9.67
C SER A 66 -6.60 6.58 -9.45
N LEU A 67 -6.10 5.52 -10.09
CA LEU A 67 -4.71 5.12 -9.99
C LEU A 67 -3.76 6.19 -10.57
N ALA A 68 -4.08 6.76 -11.73
CA ALA A 68 -3.27 7.81 -12.34
C ALA A 68 -3.23 9.09 -11.49
N ASN A 69 -4.38 9.47 -10.88
CA ASN A 69 -4.48 10.60 -9.96
C ASN A 69 -3.59 10.39 -8.73
N PHE A 70 -3.68 9.21 -8.10
CA PHE A 70 -2.85 8.86 -6.94
C PHE A 70 -1.35 8.84 -7.27
N MET A 71 -0.93 8.20 -8.36
CA MET A 71 0.48 8.16 -8.77
C MET A 71 1.01 9.56 -9.11
N THR A 72 0.17 10.43 -9.67
CA THR A 72 0.52 11.84 -9.95
C THR A 72 0.69 12.61 -8.63
N LEU A 73 -0.20 12.41 -7.65
CA LEU A 73 -0.06 13.02 -6.31
C LEU A 73 1.27 12.63 -5.68
N VAL A 74 1.57 11.32 -5.60
CA VAL A 74 2.82 10.80 -5.03
C VAL A 74 4.04 11.41 -5.73
N SER A 75 4.06 11.39 -7.06
CA SER A 75 5.15 11.96 -7.83
C SER A 75 5.30 13.47 -7.59
N SER A 76 4.18 14.20 -7.47
CA SER A 76 4.20 15.64 -7.21
C SER A 76 4.80 15.99 -5.85
N LEU A 77 4.60 15.14 -4.83
CA LEU A 77 5.14 15.35 -3.49
C LEU A 77 6.65 15.08 -3.42
N LEU A 78 7.13 14.08 -4.14
CA LEU A 78 8.52 13.64 -4.07
C LEU A 78 9.50 14.63 -4.70
N VAL A 79 10.67 14.80 -4.10
CA VAL A 79 11.85 15.37 -4.77
C VAL A 79 12.32 14.45 -5.91
N LEU A 80 13.03 14.95 -6.86
CA LEU A 80 13.74 14.13 -7.84
C LEU A 80 14.73 13.21 -7.13
N GLY A 81 14.70 11.91 -7.40
CA GLY A 81 15.47 10.88 -6.69
C GLY A 81 14.83 10.38 -5.39
N GLY A 82 13.71 10.97 -4.96
CA GLY A 82 12.94 10.51 -3.79
C GLY A 82 12.24 9.18 -4.03
N TYR A 83 11.78 8.55 -2.96
CA TYR A 83 11.26 7.19 -2.98
C TYR A 83 9.80 7.11 -2.55
N PHE A 84 9.04 6.28 -3.25
CA PHE A 84 7.70 5.84 -2.85
C PHE A 84 7.73 4.36 -2.52
N THR A 85 7.20 3.98 -1.36
CA THR A 85 7.06 2.57 -0.96
C THR A 85 5.62 2.19 -0.73
N SER A 86 5.28 0.95 -1.05
CA SER A 86 3.96 0.39 -0.77
C SER A 86 4.07 -1.08 -0.36
N PHE A 87 3.19 -1.48 0.56
CA PHE A 87 3.00 -2.87 1.00
C PHE A 87 1.55 -3.25 0.73
N GLN A 88 1.33 -4.40 0.06
CA GLN A 88 -0.01 -4.81 -0.36
C GLN A 88 -0.08 -6.26 -0.81
N LEU A 89 -1.29 -6.79 -0.95
CA LEU A 89 -1.52 -8.02 -1.71
C LEU A 89 -1.03 -7.83 -3.15
N ARG A 90 -0.25 -8.78 -3.64
CA ARG A 90 0.26 -8.81 -5.01
C ARG A 90 -0.73 -9.55 -5.90
N GLY A 91 -1.36 -8.85 -6.84
CA GLY A 91 -2.39 -9.40 -7.71
C GLY A 91 -1.96 -10.62 -8.51
N GLU A 92 -0.68 -10.67 -8.90
CA GLU A 92 -0.10 -11.81 -9.60
C GLU A 92 0.03 -13.06 -8.72
N ASN A 93 0.06 -12.93 -7.39
CA ASN A 93 0.18 -14.03 -6.44
C ASN A 93 -1.17 -14.51 -5.91
N VAL A 94 -2.25 -13.73 -6.12
CA VAL A 94 -3.59 -14.13 -5.69
C VAL A 94 -4.06 -15.29 -6.56
N PRO A 95 -4.46 -16.43 -5.94
CA PRO A 95 -4.91 -17.59 -6.69
C PRO A 95 -6.19 -17.29 -7.49
N THR A 96 -6.41 -18.06 -8.55
CA THR A 96 -7.60 -17.94 -9.39
C THR A 96 -8.80 -18.70 -8.84
N VAL A 97 -8.60 -19.45 -7.77
CA VAL A 97 -9.62 -20.19 -7.02
C VAL A 97 -9.60 -19.73 -5.56
N MET A 98 -10.70 -20.00 -4.86
CA MET A 98 -10.81 -19.67 -3.44
C MET A 98 -9.65 -20.29 -2.65
N LEU A 99 -9.01 -19.48 -1.81
CA LEU A 99 -7.95 -19.88 -0.90
C LEU A 99 -8.43 -19.72 0.55
N GLU A 100 -8.40 -20.80 1.29
CA GLU A 100 -8.68 -20.84 2.72
C GLU A 100 -7.42 -21.31 3.47
N LEU A 101 -6.99 -20.58 4.49
CA LEU A 101 -5.80 -20.90 5.27
C LEU A 101 -6.09 -20.84 6.77
N PRO A 102 -6.08 -21.95 7.51
CA PRO A 102 -6.12 -23.34 7.06
C PRO A 102 -7.53 -23.75 6.55
N THR A 103 -7.64 -24.83 5.79
CA THR A 103 -8.91 -25.25 5.15
C THR A 103 -9.99 -25.69 6.13
N SER A 104 -9.62 -26.18 7.32
CA SER A 104 -10.57 -26.70 8.33
C SER A 104 -11.18 -25.62 9.24
N ASN A 105 -10.49 -24.49 9.43
CA ASN A 105 -10.95 -23.31 10.16
C ASN A 105 -10.17 -22.12 9.63
N PRO A 106 -10.65 -21.48 8.57
CA PRO A 106 -9.86 -20.51 7.83
C PRO A 106 -9.60 -19.24 8.64
N LYS A 107 -8.33 -19.03 8.96
CA LYS A 107 -7.81 -17.79 9.55
C LYS A 107 -7.79 -16.67 8.49
N TYR A 108 -7.48 -17.04 7.23
CA TYR A 108 -7.47 -16.18 6.06
C TYR A 108 -8.31 -16.80 4.97
N VAL A 109 -9.12 -15.98 4.31
CA VAL A 109 -9.89 -16.38 3.13
C VAL A 109 -9.65 -15.35 2.04
N VAL A 110 -9.34 -15.81 0.83
CA VAL A 110 -9.21 -14.97 -0.36
C VAL A 110 -10.07 -15.56 -1.46
N VAL A 111 -11.11 -14.84 -1.88
CA VAL A 111 -12.04 -15.27 -2.93
C VAL A 111 -11.88 -14.34 -4.14
N PRO A 112 -11.32 -14.81 -5.25
CA PRO A 112 -11.26 -14.02 -6.47
C PRO A 112 -12.67 -13.89 -7.06
N ARG A 113 -13.12 -12.67 -7.30
CA ARG A 113 -14.44 -12.43 -7.96
C ARG A 113 -14.38 -12.59 -9.47
N HIS A 114 -13.18 -12.56 -10.04
CA HIS A 114 -12.96 -12.72 -11.47
C HIS A 114 -11.90 -13.79 -11.70
N ALA A 115 -12.35 -14.97 -12.12
CA ALA A 115 -11.45 -16.06 -12.46
C ALA A 115 -10.62 -15.69 -13.69
N GLY A 116 -9.30 -15.62 -13.53
CA GLY A 116 -8.34 -15.48 -14.62
C GLY A 116 -8.38 -14.13 -15.37
N GLY A 117 -7.75 -14.11 -16.53
CA GLY A 117 -7.65 -12.95 -17.41
C GLY A 117 -6.41 -12.09 -17.15
N ARG A 118 -6.21 -11.07 -18.01
CA ARG A 118 -5.04 -10.19 -17.92
C ARG A 118 -5.12 -9.28 -16.69
N PRO A 119 -3.96 -8.93 -16.08
CA PRO A 119 -3.89 -7.90 -15.05
C PRO A 119 -4.53 -6.59 -15.50
N ALA A 120 -5.47 -6.06 -14.71
CA ALA A 120 -6.20 -4.83 -15.01
C ALA A 120 -6.65 -4.15 -13.71
N VAL A 121 -6.96 -2.86 -13.77
CA VAL A 121 -7.69 -2.15 -12.71
C VAL A 121 -9.13 -2.64 -12.64
N GLY A 122 -9.79 -2.42 -11.49
CA GLY A 122 -11.19 -2.78 -11.27
C GLY A 122 -11.42 -4.27 -11.02
N LYS A 123 -10.39 -5.11 -10.93
CA LYS A 123 -10.54 -6.48 -10.47
C LYS A 123 -10.66 -6.51 -8.96
N MET A 124 -11.65 -7.27 -8.46
CA MET A 124 -12.00 -7.33 -7.05
C MET A 124 -11.76 -8.73 -6.49
N ILE A 125 -11.49 -8.76 -5.19
CA ILE A 125 -11.44 -9.96 -4.36
C ILE A 125 -12.26 -9.75 -3.11
N ASP A 126 -12.70 -10.83 -2.49
CA ASP A 126 -13.17 -10.81 -1.11
C ASP A 126 -12.08 -11.38 -0.21
N VAL A 127 -11.75 -10.67 0.86
CA VAL A 127 -10.71 -11.07 1.81
C VAL A 127 -11.30 -11.12 3.21
N LYS A 128 -11.01 -12.20 3.94
CA LYS A 128 -11.22 -12.29 5.38
C LYS A 128 -9.86 -12.33 6.08
N LEU A 129 -9.71 -11.49 7.08
CA LEU A 129 -8.53 -11.41 7.95
C LEU A 129 -8.87 -11.93 9.34
N PRO A 130 -7.89 -12.33 10.17
CA PRO A 130 -8.14 -12.91 11.50
C PRO A 130 -8.92 -12.02 12.47
N PHE A 131 -8.91 -10.71 12.20
CA PHE A 131 -9.57 -9.68 13.02
C PHE A 131 -10.86 -9.13 12.39
N THR A 132 -11.35 -9.76 11.31
CA THR A 132 -12.61 -9.42 10.67
C THR A 132 -13.59 -10.58 10.77
N ASP A 133 -14.86 -10.28 11.03
CA ASP A 133 -15.91 -11.28 11.10
C ASP A 133 -16.41 -11.67 9.70
N ASP A 134 -16.44 -10.69 8.80
CA ASP A 134 -16.97 -10.83 7.45
C ASP A 134 -15.88 -10.73 6.38
N LEU A 135 -16.23 -11.20 5.16
CA LEU A 135 -15.45 -10.95 3.95
C LEU A 135 -15.53 -9.48 3.57
N MET A 136 -14.39 -8.87 3.34
CA MET A 136 -14.26 -7.48 2.86
C MET A 136 -13.97 -7.49 1.38
N GLU A 137 -14.71 -6.68 0.62
CA GLU A 137 -14.43 -6.47 -0.79
C GLU A 137 -13.26 -5.50 -0.96
N GLU A 138 -12.22 -5.92 -1.68
CA GLU A 138 -11.04 -5.11 -1.95
C GLU A 138 -10.65 -5.14 -3.43
N PRO A 139 -10.23 -4.00 -3.98
CA PRO A 139 -9.62 -3.96 -5.31
C PRO A 139 -8.27 -4.68 -5.31
N LEU A 140 -7.95 -5.34 -6.41
CA LEU A 140 -6.71 -6.10 -6.56
C LEU A 140 -5.63 -5.26 -7.25
N ALA A 141 -4.46 -5.16 -6.62
CA ALA A 141 -3.34 -4.42 -7.14
C ALA A 141 -2.36 -5.33 -7.89
N TYR A 142 -2.28 -5.20 -9.21
CA TYR A 142 -1.30 -5.90 -10.05
C TYR A 142 -0.04 -5.05 -10.20
N VAL A 143 1.13 -5.61 -9.88
CA VAL A 143 2.43 -4.91 -9.97
C VAL A 143 2.70 -4.41 -11.39
N SER A 144 2.35 -5.21 -12.39
CA SER A 144 2.47 -4.83 -13.81
C SER A 144 1.62 -3.62 -14.21
N VAL A 145 0.43 -3.45 -13.59
CA VAL A 145 -0.45 -2.29 -13.80
C VAL A 145 0.09 -1.07 -13.04
N LEU A 146 0.47 -1.26 -11.77
CA LEU A 146 1.06 -0.21 -10.93
C LEU A 146 2.32 0.37 -11.57
N SER A 147 3.22 -0.50 -12.07
CA SER A 147 4.48 -0.08 -12.71
C SER A 147 4.24 0.78 -13.94
N LYS A 148 3.24 0.46 -14.77
CA LYS A 148 2.86 1.27 -15.93
C LYS A 148 2.31 2.63 -15.52
N ALA A 149 1.39 2.68 -14.55
CA ALA A 149 0.83 3.93 -14.06
C ALA A 149 1.91 4.82 -13.40
N ALA A 150 2.80 4.21 -12.62
CA ALA A 150 3.93 4.87 -11.98
C ALA A 150 4.90 5.47 -13.03
N ALA A 151 5.23 4.72 -14.10
CA ALA A 151 6.10 5.19 -15.16
C ALA A 151 5.54 6.44 -15.88
N VAL A 152 4.22 6.50 -16.11
CA VAL A 152 3.56 7.69 -16.65
C VAL A 152 3.70 8.89 -15.71
N ALA A 153 3.68 8.66 -14.39
CA ALA A 153 3.89 9.70 -13.39
C ALA A 153 5.38 10.06 -13.15
N GLY A 154 6.32 9.40 -13.83
CA GLY A 154 7.76 9.64 -13.69
C GLY A 154 8.41 8.87 -12.53
N LEU A 155 7.77 7.80 -12.08
CA LEU A 155 8.26 6.89 -11.04
C LEU A 155 8.72 5.58 -11.69
N GLU A 156 9.89 5.07 -11.32
CA GLU A 156 10.43 3.80 -11.77
C GLU A 156 10.35 2.76 -10.65
N LEU A 157 9.80 1.58 -10.92
CA LEU A 157 9.83 0.46 -9.99
C LEU A 157 11.26 -0.09 -9.91
N ILE A 158 11.89 0.03 -8.75
CA ILE A 158 13.28 -0.41 -8.52
C ILE A 158 13.37 -1.65 -7.62
N ALA A 159 12.31 -2.01 -6.89
CA ALA A 159 12.24 -3.24 -6.13
C ALA A 159 10.80 -3.74 -6.01
N ASP A 160 10.67 -5.07 -6.14
CA ASP A 160 9.45 -5.87 -5.92
C ASP A 160 9.88 -7.13 -5.17
N LYS A 161 9.51 -7.24 -3.90
CA LYS A 161 9.92 -8.32 -3.00
C LYS A 161 8.73 -8.85 -2.22
N THR A 162 8.47 -10.15 -2.32
CA THR A 162 7.44 -10.81 -1.53
C THR A 162 7.82 -10.86 -0.04
N PHE A 163 6.83 -10.87 0.85
CA PHE A 163 7.06 -10.72 2.28
C PHE A 163 7.79 -11.91 2.91
N ASP A 164 7.64 -13.10 2.38
CA ASP A 164 8.38 -14.28 2.83
C ASP A 164 9.91 -14.09 2.77
N LEU A 165 10.40 -13.28 1.82
CA LEU A 165 11.83 -12.94 1.73
C LEU A 165 12.35 -12.12 2.93
N PHE A 166 11.46 -11.47 3.68
CA PHE A 166 11.82 -10.70 4.87
C PHE A 166 11.74 -11.51 6.17
N LEU A 167 11.19 -12.74 6.15
CA LEU A 167 11.06 -13.57 7.36
C LEU A 167 12.37 -13.80 8.11
N PRO A 168 13.54 -14.06 7.45
CA PRO A 168 14.80 -14.19 8.16
C PRO A 168 15.22 -12.91 8.90
N ALA A 169 15.04 -11.73 8.26
CA ALA A 169 15.34 -10.45 8.88
C ALA A 169 14.36 -10.13 10.01
N PHE A 170 13.08 -10.46 9.84
CA PHE A 170 12.07 -10.32 10.87
C PHE A 170 12.38 -11.18 12.10
N LYS A 171 12.81 -12.43 11.89
CA LYS A 171 13.26 -13.32 12.98
C LYS A 171 14.40 -12.72 13.78
N LEU A 172 15.39 -12.09 13.12
CA LEU A 172 16.49 -11.42 13.79
C LEU A 172 16.03 -10.17 14.58
N ALA A 173 15.09 -9.41 14.00
CA ALA A 173 14.59 -8.17 14.62
C ALA A 173 13.60 -8.44 15.77
N ASN A 174 12.77 -9.47 15.67
CA ASN A 174 11.73 -9.80 16.66
C ASN A 174 11.43 -11.30 16.67
N ARG A 175 12.30 -12.06 17.35
CA ARG A 175 12.19 -13.52 17.43
C ARG A 175 10.86 -13.98 18.04
N THR A 176 10.39 -13.32 19.09
CA THR A 176 9.15 -13.70 19.76
C THR A 176 7.95 -13.62 18.81
N MET A 177 7.81 -12.53 18.07
CA MET A 177 6.73 -12.39 17.10
C MET A 177 6.89 -13.32 15.91
N HIS A 178 8.13 -13.55 15.45
CA HIS A 178 8.38 -14.50 14.37
C HIS A 178 7.99 -15.93 14.76
N ASP A 179 8.38 -16.36 15.96
CA ASP A 179 8.12 -17.72 16.45
C ASP A 179 6.62 -17.94 16.80
N ALA A 180 5.83 -16.88 16.88
CA ALA A 180 4.37 -16.92 17.01
C ALA A 180 3.61 -17.05 15.67
N LEU A 181 4.30 -16.90 14.53
CA LEU A 181 3.69 -17.10 13.21
C LEU A 181 3.42 -18.59 12.97
N ASP A 182 2.21 -18.89 12.56
CA ASP A 182 1.85 -20.23 12.10
C ASP A 182 2.05 -20.40 10.58
N ALA A 183 1.80 -21.60 10.08
CA ALA A 183 1.93 -21.90 8.66
C ALA A 183 0.98 -21.06 7.79
N ALA A 184 -0.23 -20.75 8.29
CA ALA A 184 -1.18 -19.92 7.56
C ALA A 184 -0.69 -18.46 7.45
N ASP A 185 -0.07 -17.91 8.49
CA ASP A 185 0.55 -16.58 8.46
C ASP A 185 1.66 -16.50 7.41
N ILE A 186 2.49 -17.55 7.35
CA ILE A 186 3.60 -17.63 6.39
C ILE A 186 3.07 -17.74 4.96
N GLU A 187 2.09 -18.61 4.70
CA GLU A 187 1.49 -18.75 3.37
C GLU A 187 0.76 -17.46 2.95
N PHE A 188 0.02 -16.83 3.86
CA PHE A 188 -0.64 -15.56 3.56
C PHE A 188 0.37 -14.44 3.27
N SER A 189 1.52 -14.43 3.97
CA SER A 189 2.57 -13.44 3.72
C SER A 189 3.16 -13.53 2.30
N LYS A 190 3.18 -14.71 1.68
CA LYS A 190 3.65 -14.91 0.30
C LYS A 190 2.75 -14.22 -0.75
N LEU A 191 1.51 -13.92 -0.39
CA LEU A 191 0.60 -13.17 -1.25
C LEU A 191 0.92 -11.67 -1.26
N HIS A 192 1.72 -11.18 -0.32
CA HIS A 192 2.04 -9.76 -0.17
C HIS A 192 3.39 -9.42 -0.79
N THR A 193 3.53 -8.16 -1.19
CA THR A 193 4.77 -7.62 -1.71
C THR A 193 5.09 -6.25 -1.14
N ALA A 194 6.39 -5.97 -1.03
CA ALA A 194 6.94 -4.64 -0.80
C ALA A 194 7.42 -4.07 -2.14
N LEU A 195 6.91 -2.94 -2.53
CA LEU A 195 7.27 -2.23 -3.73
C LEU A 195 8.05 -0.97 -3.38
N VAL A 196 9.10 -0.70 -4.13
CA VAL A 196 9.85 0.55 -4.05
C VAL A 196 9.94 1.19 -5.42
N PHE A 197 9.45 2.42 -5.51
CA PHE A 197 9.57 3.25 -6.70
C PHE A 197 10.50 4.42 -6.42
N LYS A 198 11.25 4.85 -7.43
CA LYS A 198 12.12 6.03 -7.39
C LYS A 198 11.61 7.07 -8.37
N LYS A 199 11.53 8.33 -7.97
CA LYS A 199 11.22 9.42 -8.89
C LYS A 199 12.43 9.71 -9.77
N ILE A 200 12.30 9.48 -11.07
CA ILE A 200 13.38 9.61 -12.07
C ILE A 200 13.22 10.82 -12.96
N LYS A 201 12.01 11.39 -13.05
CA LYS A 201 11.74 12.60 -13.84
C LYS A 201 10.55 13.36 -13.27
N ASN A 202 10.49 14.65 -13.52
CA ASN A 202 9.27 15.41 -13.31
C ASN A 202 8.28 15.08 -14.44
N LYS A 203 6.98 14.98 -14.09
CA LYS A 203 5.95 14.89 -15.10
C LYS A 203 6.04 16.15 -15.97
N ALA A 204 6.09 15.98 -17.28
CA ALA A 204 5.94 17.13 -18.18
C ALA A 204 4.56 17.76 -17.90
N VAL A 205 4.58 19.06 -17.61
CA VAL A 205 3.37 19.87 -17.41
C VAL A 205 2.66 20.02 -18.73
#